data_cc9d882358d9216bf0a85dc372fa2143
#
_entry.id   cc9d882358d9216bf0a85dc372fa2143
#
_cell.length_a   1.000
_cell.length_b   1.000
_cell.length_c   1.000
_cell.angle_alpha   90.00
_cell.angle_beta   90.00
_cell.angle_gamma   90.00
#
_symmetry.space_group_name_H-M   'P 1'
#
loop_
_entity.id
_entity.type
_entity.pdbx_description
1 polymer ?
#
loop_
_entity_poly.entity_id
_entity_poly.type
_entity_poly.pdbx_seq_one_letter_code
_entity_poly.pdbx_strand_id
1 'polypeptide(L)'
;MNKLIYILLTALLFSCEKNIDFNLKESPNVLVVDAEIENGKAPTVVLTRSFSYYSQINAQLLSESFVRNADVYISNGTLTHKLKEYAYPLVPGVLAYLYSIDSASLSTAFVGELNTGYTLKIISDGKEYNSAARIPELAGVPDSIYFKQAPFIADTNKKAMFVKATEPAGLGNFYRYLTKVNNGLFLPGENSVFNDQVIDGSTYDVQFPQGINRNDPPKADSNFYNRGDTVTFKYCNIDKSTYTFWNTWEFAYQSIGNP
;
A
#
# COMPACT_ATOMS: atom_id res chain seq x y z
N MET A 1 44.83 -52.65 -2.99
CA MET A 1 43.60 -52.24 -2.29
C MET A 1 43.35 -50.73 -2.36
N ASN A 2 44.36 -49.90 -2.18
CA ASN A 2 44.18 -48.41 -2.15
C ASN A 2 43.77 -47.76 -3.50
N LYS A 3 44.21 -48.31 -4.65
CA LYS A 3 43.85 -47.75 -5.99
C LYS A 3 42.37 -47.90 -6.33
N LEU A 4 41.72 -48.95 -5.87
CA LEU A 4 40.30 -49.18 -6.09
C LEU A 4 39.41 -48.21 -5.31
N ILE A 5 39.84 -47.79 -4.10
CA ILE A 5 39.18 -46.82 -3.24
C ILE A 5 39.23 -45.43 -3.88
N TYR A 6 40.34 -45.05 -4.50
CA TYR A 6 40.44 -43.75 -5.18
C TYR A 6 39.55 -43.69 -6.44
N ILE A 7 39.42 -44.78 -7.18
CA ILE A 7 38.51 -44.85 -8.35
C ILE A 7 37.07 -44.75 -7.88
N LEU A 8 36.71 -45.40 -6.78
CA LEU A 8 35.34 -45.33 -6.22
C LEU A 8 35.01 -43.94 -5.69
N LEU A 9 35.98 -43.27 -5.08
CA LEU A 9 35.82 -41.90 -4.55
C LEU A 9 35.67 -40.86 -5.68
N THR A 10 36.39 -41.07 -6.80
CA THR A 10 36.30 -40.16 -7.97
C THR A 10 34.98 -40.33 -8.71
N ALA A 11 34.40 -41.54 -8.72
CA ALA A 11 33.10 -41.81 -9.33
C ALA A 11 31.92 -41.13 -8.57
N LEU A 12 32.08 -40.83 -7.29
CA LEU A 12 31.06 -40.11 -6.48
C LEU A 12 30.99 -38.61 -6.76
N LEU A 13 31.96 -38.05 -7.48
CA LEU A 13 31.99 -36.60 -7.82
C LEU A 13 31.26 -36.27 -9.11
N PHE A 14 30.74 -37.27 -9.85
CA PHE A 14 29.81 -37.02 -10.97
C PHE A 14 28.39 -36.75 -10.42
N SER A 15 28.24 -35.62 -9.77
CA SER A 15 26.90 -35.07 -9.46
C SER A 15 26.26 -34.65 -10.79
N CYS A 16 25.18 -35.29 -11.18
CA CYS A 16 24.36 -34.83 -12.30
C CYS A 16 23.76 -33.47 -11.90
N GLU A 17 24.29 -32.38 -12.42
CA GLU A 17 23.57 -31.11 -12.43
C GLU A 17 22.35 -31.26 -13.34
N LYS A 18 21.19 -31.30 -12.73
CA LYS A 18 19.94 -31.21 -13.48
C LYS A 18 19.68 -29.74 -13.77
N ASN A 19 19.91 -29.33 -15.01
CA ASN A 19 19.42 -28.02 -15.47
C ASN A 19 17.89 -28.01 -15.34
N ILE A 20 17.41 -27.23 -14.39
CA ILE A 20 16.00 -26.95 -14.27
C ILE A 20 15.72 -25.79 -15.21
N ASP A 21 15.20 -26.07 -16.39
CA ASP A 21 14.66 -25.06 -17.28
C ASP A 21 13.40 -24.48 -16.64
N PHE A 22 13.56 -23.37 -15.95
CA PHE A 22 12.44 -22.55 -15.49
C PHE A 22 11.81 -21.87 -16.70
N ASN A 23 10.88 -22.55 -17.36
CA ASN A 23 9.99 -21.93 -18.32
C ASN A 23 8.98 -21.07 -17.55
N LEU A 24 9.42 -19.91 -17.10
CA LEU A 24 8.56 -18.92 -16.49
C LEU A 24 7.66 -18.38 -17.61
N LYS A 25 6.40 -18.81 -17.60
CA LYS A 25 5.39 -18.19 -18.46
C LYS A 25 5.42 -16.70 -18.18
N GLU A 26 5.67 -15.92 -19.21
CA GLU A 26 5.54 -14.46 -19.10
C GLU A 26 4.15 -14.15 -18.51
N SER A 27 4.14 -13.43 -17.41
CA SER A 27 2.88 -12.97 -16.83
C SER A 27 2.20 -12.06 -17.85
N PRO A 28 0.91 -12.29 -18.17
CA PRO A 28 0.23 -11.43 -19.12
C PRO A 28 0.28 -9.98 -18.60
N ASN A 29 0.46 -9.05 -19.53
CA ASN A 29 0.40 -7.62 -19.26
C ASN A 29 -1.05 -7.26 -18.86
N VAL A 30 -1.32 -7.21 -17.55
CA VAL A 30 -2.66 -6.96 -17.00
C VAL A 30 -2.82 -5.50 -16.59
N LEU A 31 -4.04 -4.99 -16.66
CA LEU A 31 -4.39 -3.68 -16.11
C LEU A 31 -4.26 -3.72 -14.59
N VAL A 32 -3.49 -2.78 -14.05
CA VAL A 32 -3.36 -2.52 -12.62
C VAL A 32 -4.11 -1.23 -12.32
N VAL A 33 -5.02 -1.28 -11.37
CA VAL A 33 -5.84 -0.14 -10.95
C VAL A 33 -5.48 0.22 -9.52
N ASP A 34 -5.00 1.45 -9.33
CA ASP A 34 -4.83 2.08 -8.03
C ASP A 34 -5.86 3.21 -7.92
N ALA A 35 -6.91 2.96 -7.15
CA ALA A 35 -8.04 3.87 -7.01
C ALA A 35 -8.30 4.19 -5.55
N GLU A 36 -8.38 5.47 -5.24
CA GLU A 36 -8.55 5.97 -3.89
C GLU A 36 -9.67 7.01 -3.83
N ILE A 37 -10.52 6.90 -2.81
CA ILE A 37 -11.45 7.94 -2.40
C ILE A 37 -11.44 8.05 -0.88
N GLU A 38 -11.15 9.25 -0.37
CA GLU A 38 -11.12 9.56 1.06
C GLU A 38 -12.20 10.58 1.40
N ASN A 39 -12.66 10.55 2.65
CA ASN A 39 -13.58 11.56 3.16
C ASN A 39 -13.06 12.98 2.95
N GLY A 40 -13.87 13.84 2.35
CA GLY A 40 -13.55 15.23 2.04
C GLY A 40 -12.56 15.43 0.88
N LYS A 41 -12.15 14.36 0.17
CA LYS A 41 -11.22 14.45 -0.96
C LYS A 41 -11.85 14.01 -2.26
N ALA A 42 -11.35 14.57 -3.35
CA ALA A 42 -11.67 14.12 -4.69
C ALA A 42 -11.15 12.69 -4.93
N PRO A 43 -11.89 11.85 -5.68
CA PRO A 43 -11.40 10.54 -6.08
C PRO A 43 -10.18 10.67 -7.00
N THR A 44 -9.25 9.72 -6.87
CA THR A 44 -8.10 9.60 -7.76
C THR A 44 -7.97 8.16 -8.24
N VAL A 45 -7.65 7.99 -9.52
CA VAL A 45 -7.43 6.67 -10.14
C VAL A 45 -6.16 6.73 -10.99
N VAL A 46 -5.24 5.83 -10.73
CA VAL A 46 -4.05 5.61 -11.55
C VAL A 46 -4.18 4.26 -12.24
N LEU A 47 -3.99 4.26 -13.54
CA LEU A 47 -4.07 3.05 -14.36
C LEU A 47 -2.69 2.75 -14.94
N THR A 48 -2.20 1.54 -14.67
CA THR A 48 -0.93 1.08 -15.22
C THR A 48 -1.05 -0.34 -15.76
N ARG A 49 -0.02 -0.80 -16.44
CA ARG A 49 0.12 -2.20 -16.85
C ARG A 49 1.21 -2.87 -16.04
N SER A 50 0.97 -4.13 -15.66
CA SER A 50 1.97 -4.93 -14.98
C SER A 50 3.18 -5.18 -15.88
N PHE A 51 4.36 -5.30 -15.28
CA PHE A 51 5.58 -5.71 -15.95
C PHE A 51 5.86 -7.19 -15.73
N SER A 52 6.67 -7.77 -16.59
CA SER A 52 7.31 -9.05 -16.30
C SER A 52 8.22 -8.92 -15.08
N TYR A 53 8.28 -9.96 -14.24
CA TYR A 53 9.10 -9.97 -13.03
C TYR A 53 10.59 -9.64 -13.28
N TYR A 54 11.11 -10.00 -14.46
CA TYR A 54 12.50 -9.74 -14.85
C TYR A 54 12.71 -8.45 -15.65
N SER A 55 11.69 -7.61 -15.77
CA SER A 55 11.84 -6.35 -16.47
C SER A 55 12.78 -5.42 -15.71
N GLN A 56 13.74 -4.85 -16.44
CA GLN A 56 14.54 -3.76 -15.89
C GLN A 56 13.74 -2.46 -15.97
N ILE A 57 13.37 -1.93 -14.83
CA ILE A 57 12.60 -0.68 -14.75
C ILE A 57 13.52 0.48 -15.13
N ASN A 58 13.15 1.18 -16.20
CA ASN A 58 13.80 2.42 -16.65
C ASN A 58 12.73 3.49 -16.93
N ALA A 59 13.16 4.71 -17.23
CA ALA A 59 12.26 5.84 -17.47
C ALA A 59 11.28 5.61 -18.63
N GLN A 60 11.73 4.94 -19.68
CA GLN A 60 10.88 4.63 -20.84
C GLN A 60 9.80 3.61 -20.45
N LEU A 61 10.18 2.47 -19.86
CA LEU A 61 9.24 1.44 -19.44
C LEU A 61 8.23 1.97 -18.43
N LEU A 62 8.68 2.82 -17.50
CA LEU A 62 7.80 3.48 -16.54
C LEU A 62 6.80 4.40 -17.24
N SER A 63 7.24 5.20 -18.20
CA SER A 63 6.35 6.08 -18.97
C SER A 63 5.32 5.31 -19.80
N GLU A 64 5.73 4.20 -20.42
CA GLU A 64 4.87 3.32 -21.22
C GLU A 64 3.89 2.48 -20.39
N SER A 65 4.14 2.36 -19.09
CA SER A 65 3.25 1.60 -18.20
C SER A 65 1.91 2.25 -17.94
N PHE A 66 1.82 3.59 -18.03
CA PHE A 66 0.57 4.28 -17.78
C PHE A 66 -0.47 4.02 -18.87
N VAL A 67 -1.66 3.63 -18.46
CA VAL A 67 -2.82 3.46 -19.35
C VAL A 67 -3.52 4.80 -19.48
N ARG A 68 -3.50 5.33 -20.69
CA ARG A 68 -4.02 6.66 -21.04
C ARG A 68 -5.33 6.56 -21.80
N ASN A 69 -6.06 7.68 -21.82
CA ASN A 69 -7.29 7.82 -22.59
C ASN A 69 -8.35 6.75 -22.29
N ALA A 70 -8.37 6.22 -21.06
CA ALA A 70 -9.43 5.35 -20.60
C ALA A 70 -10.68 6.17 -20.24
N ASP A 71 -11.86 5.59 -20.41
CA ASP A 71 -13.08 6.14 -19.86
C ASP A 71 -13.23 5.66 -18.42
N VAL A 72 -13.11 6.59 -17.47
CA VAL A 72 -13.18 6.29 -16.02
C VAL A 72 -14.36 7.02 -15.42
N TYR A 73 -15.27 6.27 -14.78
CA TYR A 73 -16.45 6.79 -14.14
C TYR A 73 -16.49 6.38 -12.67
N ILE A 74 -16.88 7.31 -11.81
CA ILE A 74 -17.15 7.02 -10.40
C ILE A 74 -18.58 7.42 -10.05
N SER A 75 -19.26 6.62 -9.22
CA SER A 75 -20.60 6.92 -8.73
C SER A 75 -20.69 6.75 -7.23
N ASN A 76 -21.45 7.63 -6.57
CA ASN A 76 -21.85 7.52 -5.17
C ASN A 76 -23.30 6.99 -5.01
N GLY A 77 -23.87 6.42 -6.08
CA GLY A 77 -25.25 5.93 -6.11
C GLY A 77 -26.28 7.00 -6.52
N THR A 78 -25.99 8.27 -6.33
CA THR A 78 -26.86 9.39 -6.73
C THR A 78 -26.31 10.10 -7.96
N LEU A 79 -25.03 10.39 -7.96
CA LEU A 79 -24.30 11.04 -9.04
C LEU A 79 -23.32 10.08 -9.68
N THR A 80 -23.12 10.23 -10.97
CA THR A 80 -22.04 9.57 -11.71
C THR A 80 -21.19 10.62 -12.39
N HIS A 81 -19.90 10.64 -12.10
CA HIS A 81 -18.95 11.59 -12.66
C HIS A 81 -17.94 10.88 -13.55
N LYS A 82 -17.72 11.40 -14.76
CA LYS A 82 -16.63 10.97 -15.62
C LYS A 82 -15.36 11.69 -15.19
N LEU A 83 -14.34 10.93 -14.77
CA LEU A 83 -13.05 11.48 -14.38
C LEU A 83 -12.26 11.92 -15.59
N LYS A 84 -11.45 12.96 -15.42
CA LYS A 84 -10.55 13.51 -16.42
C LYS A 84 -9.12 13.06 -16.16
N GLU A 85 -8.41 12.75 -17.24
CA GLU A 85 -6.98 12.46 -17.19
C GLU A 85 -6.17 13.75 -16.98
N TYR A 86 -5.24 13.70 -16.03
CA TYR A 86 -4.25 14.74 -15.75
C TYR A 86 -2.86 14.15 -15.84
N ALA A 87 -1.94 14.92 -16.40
CA ALA A 87 -0.51 14.60 -16.47
C ALA A 87 0.27 15.49 -15.52
N TYR A 88 1.25 14.91 -14.82
CA TYR A 88 2.17 15.66 -13.97
C TYR A 88 3.58 15.04 -13.99
N PRO A 89 4.63 15.85 -13.79
CA PRO A 89 6.00 15.34 -13.75
C PRO A 89 6.19 14.37 -12.56
N LEU A 90 6.65 13.14 -12.83
CA LEU A 90 6.99 12.16 -11.80
C LEU A 90 8.48 12.22 -11.46
N VAL A 91 9.32 12.12 -12.48
CA VAL A 91 10.78 12.32 -12.44
C VAL A 91 11.19 13.00 -13.72
N PRO A 92 12.41 13.56 -13.83
CA PRO A 92 12.86 14.19 -15.07
C PRO A 92 12.69 13.28 -16.29
N GLY A 93 11.92 13.75 -17.28
CA GLY A 93 11.63 13.02 -18.52
C GLY A 93 10.49 11.99 -18.44
N VAL A 94 9.82 11.81 -17.29
CA VAL A 94 8.68 10.89 -17.13
C VAL A 94 7.46 11.65 -16.62
N LEU A 95 6.34 11.51 -17.33
CA LEU A 95 5.03 11.96 -16.88
C LEU A 95 4.26 10.80 -16.26
N ALA A 96 3.66 11.04 -15.09
CA ALA A 96 2.63 10.21 -14.52
C ALA A 96 1.25 10.73 -14.94
N TYR A 97 0.28 9.80 -14.98
CA TYR A 97 -1.08 10.12 -15.36
C TYR A 97 -2.03 9.62 -14.28
N LEU A 98 -2.96 10.48 -13.88
CA LEU A 98 -4.05 10.12 -12.98
C LEU A 98 -5.38 10.65 -13.52
N TYR A 99 -6.46 10.00 -13.13
CA TYR A 99 -7.82 10.43 -13.38
C TYR A 99 -8.41 10.99 -12.09
N SER A 100 -9.03 12.16 -12.18
CA SER A 100 -9.70 12.80 -11.04
C SER A 100 -10.86 13.68 -11.54
N ILE A 101 -11.49 14.44 -10.64
CA ILE A 101 -12.62 15.31 -10.96
C ILE A 101 -12.31 16.21 -12.16
N ASP A 102 -13.21 16.23 -13.15
CA ASP A 102 -13.16 17.21 -14.24
C ASP A 102 -13.74 18.55 -13.77
N SER A 103 -12.86 19.56 -13.65
CA SER A 103 -13.26 20.91 -13.27
C SER A 103 -14.21 21.61 -14.26
N ALA A 104 -14.34 21.08 -15.48
CA ALA A 104 -15.31 21.57 -16.46
C ALA A 104 -16.70 20.98 -16.28
N SER A 105 -16.87 19.95 -15.46
CA SER A 105 -18.12 19.20 -15.26
C SER A 105 -18.53 19.10 -13.80
N LEU A 106 -18.43 20.20 -13.04
CA LEU A 106 -18.66 20.23 -11.60
C LEU A 106 -20.07 19.87 -11.15
N SER A 107 -21.07 19.91 -12.02
CA SER A 107 -22.46 19.56 -11.69
C SER A 107 -22.66 18.11 -11.26
N THR A 108 -21.77 17.21 -11.66
CA THR A 108 -21.78 15.79 -11.28
C THR A 108 -20.62 15.42 -10.37
N ALA A 109 -19.71 16.36 -10.09
CA ALA A 109 -18.55 16.13 -9.25
C ALA A 109 -18.94 16.01 -7.78
N PHE A 110 -18.20 15.16 -7.05
CA PHE A 110 -18.38 14.99 -5.61
C PHE A 110 -17.04 14.62 -4.95
N VAL A 111 -16.98 14.80 -3.66
CA VAL A 111 -15.88 14.32 -2.80
C VAL A 111 -16.33 13.08 -2.02
N GLY A 112 -15.39 12.38 -1.42
CA GLY A 112 -15.72 11.27 -0.55
C GLY A 112 -16.51 11.72 0.69
N GLU A 113 -17.48 10.91 1.11
CA GLU A 113 -18.32 11.14 2.28
C GLU A 113 -18.33 9.88 3.16
N LEU A 114 -18.38 10.08 4.48
CA LEU A 114 -18.51 9.00 5.43
C LEU A 114 -19.79 8.18 5.18
N ASN A 115 -19.76 6.92 5.53
CA ASN A 115 -20.87 5.98 5.45
C ASN A 115 -21.43 5.81 4.03
N THR A 116 -20.64 6.05 2.99
CA THR A 116 -21.06 6.08 1.59
C THR A 116 -20.35 5.02 0.76
N GLY A 117 -21.13 4.32 -0.08
CA GLY A 117 -20.63 3.35 -1.06
C GLY A 117 -20.33 4.02 -2.40
N TYR A 118 -19.28 3.55 -3.06
CA TYR A 118 -18.84 4.04 -4.36
C TYR A 118 -18.66 2.89 -5.32
N THR A 119 -18.94 3.14 -6.59
CA THR A 119 -18.65 2.22 -7.68
C THR A 119 -17.70 2.90 -8.68
N LEU A 120 -16.72 2.15 -9.13
CA LEU A 120 -15.77 2.56 -10.16
C LEU A 120 -16.03 1.72 -11.40
N LYS A 121 -16.13 2.38 -12.56
CA LYS A 121 -16.22 1.74 -13.86
C LYS A 121 -15.10 2.28 -14.75
N ILE A 122 -14.33 1.39 -15.36
CA ILE A 122 -13.22 1.70 -16.26
C ILE A 122 -13.47 1.00 -17.58
N ILE A 123 -13.36 1.73 -18.69
CA ILE A 123 -13.37 1.17 -20.04
C ILE A 123 -12.02 1.47 -20.66
N SER A 124 -11.25 0.44 -20.97
CA SER A 124 -9.94 0.52 -21.59
C SER A 124 -9.72 -0.62 -22.57
N ASP A 125 -9.22 -0.33 -23.74
CA ASP A 125 -8.96 -1.30 -24.82
C ASP A 125 -10.19 -2.18 -25.14
N GLY A 126 -11.38 -1.58 -25.12
CA GLY A 126 -12.64 -2.27 -25.40
C GLY A 126 -13.12 -3.23 -24.29
N LYS A 127 -12.45 -3.24 -23.14
CA LYS A 127 -12.83 -4.03 -21.96
C LYS A 127 -13.40 -3.14 -20.88
N GLU A 128 -14.40 -3.64 -20.16
CA GLU A 128 -14.99 -2.99 -19.01
C GLU A 128 -14.54 -3.66 -17.72
N TYR A 129 -14.15 -2.83 -16.74
CA TYR A 129 -13.77 -3.24 -15.39
C TYR A 129 -14.63 -2.50 -14.39
N ASN A 130 -15.13 -3.21 -13.39
CA ASN A 130 -15.98 -2.65 -12.35
C ASN A 130 -15.45 -3.00 -10.97
N SER A 131 -15.55 -2.06 -10.03
CA SER A 131 -15.20 -2.25 -8.62
C SER A 131 -16.15 -1.47 -7.73
N ALA A 132 -16.26 -1.87 -6.48
CA ALA A 132 -17.01 -1.17 -5.46
C ALA A 132 -16.18 -1.06 -4.19
N ALA A 133 -16.31 0.08 -3.50
CA ALA A 133 -15.69 0.35 -2.22
C ALA A 133 -16.65 1.15 -1.34
N ARG A 134 -16.36 1.23 -0.04
CA ARG A 134 -17.13 2.02 0.91
C ARG A 134 -16.22 2.82 1.79
N ILE A 135 -16.49 4.10 1.98
CA ILE A 135 -15.94 4.86 3.10
C ILE A 135 -16.83 4.53 4.31
N PRO A 136 -16.30 3.85 5.35
CA PRO A 136 -17.10 3.51 6.52
C PRO A 136 -17.43 4.74 7.36
N GLU A 137 -18.22 4.55 8.39
CA GLU A 137 -18.41 5.52 9.46
C GLU A 137 -17.11 5.63 10.28
N LEU A 138 -16.86 6.81 10.88
CA LEU A 138 -15.73 6.98 11.78
C LEU A 138 -15.99 6.24 13.10
N ALA A 139 -15.10 5.30 13.40
CA ALA A 139 -15.04 4.60 14.67
C ALA A 139 -13.65 4.77 15.27
N GLY A 140 -13.50 4.59 16.58
CA GLY A 140 -12.19 4.50 17.26
C GLY A 140 -11.27 5.71 17.04
N VAL A 141 -11.77 6.94 17.21
CA VAL A 141 -10.95 8.14 17.10
C VAL A 141 -9.91 8.19 18.23
N PRO A 142 -8.62 8.50 17.94
CA PRO A 142 -7.62 8.63 18.98
C PRO A 142 -7.97 9.68 20.04
N ASP A 143 -7.94 9.30 21.31
CA ASP A 143 -8.15 10.19 22.47
C ASP A 143 -6.92 11.06 22.72
N SER A 144 -5.72 10.47 22.57
CA SER A 144 -4.46 11.17 22.76
C SER A 144 -3.31 10.50 22.01
N ILE A 145 -2.32 11.31 21.63
CA ILE A 145 -1.06 10.89 21.03
C ILE A 145 0.08 11.49 21.86
N TYR A 146 1.03 10.65 22.24
CA TYR A 146 2.17 11.09 23.05
C TYR A 146 3.42 10.25 22.77
N PHE A 147 4.57 10.73 23.23
CA PHE A 147 5.85 10.11 22.99
C PHE A 147 6.53 9.71 24.30
N LYS A 148 7.11 8.51 24.31
CA LYS A 148 7.98 7.99 25.38
C LYS A 148 9.39 7.78 24.83
N GLN A 149 10.35 7.56 25.72
CA GLN A 149 11.67 7.05 25.35
C GLN A 149 11.51 5.73 24.58
N ALA A 150 12.22 5.58 23.46
CA ALA A 150 12.20 4.33 22.70
C ALA A 150 12.69 3.17 23.60
N PRO A 151 11.94 2.07 23.70
CA PRO A 151 12.33 0.93 24.51
C PRO A 151 13.54 0.23 23.91
N PHE A 152 14.45 -0.26 24.76
CA PHE A 152 15.64 -1.05 24.37
C PHE A 152 16.63 -0.32 23.45
N ILE A 153 16.52 1.01 23.31
CA ILE A 153 17.43 1.86 22.54
C ILE A 153 18.19 2.75 23.50
N ALA A 154 19.52 2.70 23.45
CA ALA A 154 20.40 3.50 24.31
C ALA A 154 20.39 5.00 23.92
N ASP A 155 20.11 5.34 22.65
CA ASP A 155 20.02 6.72 22.20
C ASP A 155 18.77 7.39 22.78
N THR A 156 18.98 8.32 23.68
CA THR A 156 17.91 9.09 24.35
C THR A 156 17.16 10.05 23.42
N ASN A 157 17.67 10.30 22.21
CA ASN A 157 16.96 11.07 21.18
C ASN A 157 15.84 10.26 20.50
N LYS A 158 15.90 8.95 20.53
CA LYS A 158 14.89 8.07 19.93
C LYS A 158 13.62 8.03 20.79
N LYS A 159 12.48 8.24 20.15
CA LYS A 159 11.15 8.30 20.76
C LYS A 159 10.19 7.30 20.10
N ALA A 160 9.41 6.64 20.92
CA ALA A 160 8.29 5.81 20.47
C ALA A 160 6.98 6.61 20.63
N MET A 161 6.14 6.59 19.58
CA MET A 161 4.82 7.20 19.60
C MET A 161 3.80 6.20 20.16
N PHE A 162 2.98 6.68 21.10
CA PHE A 162 1.86 5.92 21.66
C PHE A 162 0.55 6.64 21.34
N VAL A 163 -0.46 5.84 21.06
CA VAL A 163 -1.82 6.31 20.80
C VAL A 163 -2.74 5.62 21.77
N LYS A 164 -3.50 6.42 22.50
CA LYS A 164 -4.61 5.96 23.31
C LYS A 164 -5.90 6.20 22.57
N ALA A 165 -6.74 5.18 22.46
CA ALA A 165 -8.06 5.28 21.86
C ALA A 165 -9.04 4.33 22.55
N THR A 166 -10.33 4.63 22.41
CA THR A 166 -11.42 3.76 22.86
C THR A 166 -12.15 3.22 21.65
N GLU A 167 -12.15 1.90 21.50
CA GLU A 167 -12.86 1.20 20.45
C GLU A 167 -14.34 1.10 20.81
N PRO A 168 -15.25 1.52 19.92
CA PRO A 168 -16.67 1.27 20.11
C PRO A 168 -16.97 -0.22 20.18
N ALA A 169 -17.94 -0.62 21.00
CA ALA A 169 -18.38 -2.01 21.05
C ALA A 169 -19.15 -2.39 19.77
N GLY A 170 -18.81 -3.54 19.21
CA GLY A 170 -19.40 -4.10 17.99
C GLY A 170 -18.37 -4.36 16.93
N LEU A 171 -18.05 -5.64 16.69
CA LEU A 171 -17.06 -6.08 15.72
C LEU A 171 -17.36 -5.62 14.30
N GLY A 172 -16.31 -5.32 13.54
CA GLY A 172 -16.38 -5.00 12.12
C GLY A 172 -15.64 -3.72 11.73
N ASN A 173 -14.88 -3.15 12.64
CA ASN A 173 -14.05 -1.97 12.38
C ASN A 173 -12.67 -2.39 11.88
N PHE A 174 -12.23 -1.73 10.82
CA PHE A 174 -10.94 -1.96 10.20
C PHE A 174 -10.21 -0.62 10.05
N TYR A 175 -8.92 -0.64 10.32
CA TYR A 175 -8.10 0.54 10.43
C TYR A 175 -6.84 0.44 9.59
N ARG A 176 -6.37 1.59 9.13
CA ARG A 176 -5.05 1.76 8.55
C ARG A 176 -4.41 3.04 9.08
N TYR A 177 -3.11 2.98 9.38
CA TYR A 177 -2.39 4.17 9.77
C TYR A 177 -1.19 4.44 8.87
N LEU A 178 -0.90 5.73 8.72
CA LEU A 178 0.31 6.23 8.07
C LEU A 178 0.90 7.34 8.95
N THR A 179 2.19 7.51 8.88
CA THR A 179 2.86 8.62 9.55
C THR A 179 3.68 9.44 8.57
N LYS A 180 3.74 10.72 8.81
CA LYS A 180 4.59 11.65 8.10
C LYS A 180 5.49 12.35 9.10
N VAL A 181 6.80 12.32 8.86
CA VAL A 181 7.80 13.00 9.67
C VAL A 181 8.26 14.25 8.95
N ASN A 182 8.17 15.39 9.65
CA ASN A 182 8.52 16.70 9.12
C ASN A 182 7.80 16.99 7.78
N ASN A 183 8.53 17.36 6.74
CA ASN A 183 8.01 17.63 5.40
C ASN A 183 8.05 16.43 4.47
N GLY A 184 8.23 15.20 5.01
CA GLY A 184 8.28 13.97 4.23
C GLY A 184 6.92 13.53 3.69
N LEU A 185 6.88 12.33 3.14
CA LEU A 185 5.65 11.70 2.65
C LEU A 185 4.93 10.97 3.79
N PHE A 186 3.63 10.73 3.63
CA PHE A 186 2.91 9.76 4.43
C PHE A 186 3.36 8.36 4.05
N LEU A 187 3.94 7.65 5.00
CA LEU A 187 4.42 6.29 4.84
C LEU A 187 3.63 5.36 5.76
N PRO A 188 3.27 4.16 5.32
CA PRO A 188 2.63 3.15 6.14
C PRO A 188 3.64 2.53 7.12
N GLY A 189 3.19 2.09 8.27
CA GLY A 189 3.97 1.22 9.14
C GLY A 189 4.29 -0.11 8.46
N GLU A 190 5.18 -0.89 9.05
CA GLU A 190 5.50 -2.24 8.58
C GLU A 190 4.24 -3.12 8.51
N ASN A 191 3.43 -3.08 9.57
CA ASN A 191 2.06 -3.59 9.63
C ASN A 191 1.13 -2.40 9.83
N SER A 192 0.62 -1.85 8.72
CA SER A 192 -0.13 -0.59 8.77
C SER A 192 -1.63 -0.78 9.00
N VAL A 193 -2.13 -2.01 8.89
CA VAL A 193 -3.56 -2.31 9.04
C VAL A 193 -3.83 -3.21 10.25
N PHE A 194 -4.97 -3.02 10.89
CA PHE A 194 -5.44 -3.84 12.00
C PHE A 194 -6.98 -3.80 12.07
N ASN A 195 -7.56 -4.67 12.88
CA ASN A 195 -9.00 -4.76 13.10
C ASN A 195 -9.32 -4.77 14.61
N ASP A 196 -10.59 -4.70 14.91
CA ASP A 196 -11.11 -4.60 16.28
C ASP A 196 -11.23 -5.95 17.04
N GLN A 197 -10.90 -7.09 16.42
CA GLN A 197 -11.14 -8.41 17.02
C GLN A 197 -10.61 -8.58 18.46
N VAL A 198 -9.51 -7.90 18.80
CA VAL A 198 -8.86 -8.01 20.11
C VAL A 198 -9.19 -6.81 21.01
N ILE A 199 -9.60 -5.69 20.42
CA ILE A 199 -9.79 -4.41 21.13
C ILE A 199 -11.25 -3.98 21.21
N ASP A 200 -12.20 -4.77 20.67
CA ASP A 200 -13.63 -4.45 20.65
C ASP A 200 -14.16 -3.99 22.01
N GLY A 201 -14.80 -2.83 22.05
CA GLY A 201 -15.37 -2.23 23.25
C GLY A 201 -14.36 -1.82 24.33
N SER A 202 -13.05 -1.86 24.06
CA SER A 202 -12.02 -1.59 25.05
C SER A 202 -11.23 -0.31 24.77
N THR A 203 -10.66 0.26 25.84
CA THR A 203 -9.66 1.33 25.71
C THR A 203 -8.28 0.71 25.61
N TYR A 204 -7.53 1.08 24.57
CA TYR A 204 -6.17 0.61 24.34
C TYR A 204 -5.17 1.77 24.35
N ASP A 205 -3.92 1.45 24.67
CA ASP A 205 -2.77 2.37 24.67
C ASP A 205 -1.59 1.61 24.07
N VAL A 206 -1.36 1.81 22.77
CA VAL A 206 -0.41 1.01 21.99
C VAL A 206 0.61 1.87 21.26
N GLN A 207 1.79 1.30 21.02
CA GLN A 207 2.82 1.93 20.21
C GLN A 207 2.47 1.82 18.74
N PHE A 208 2.56 2.95 18.02
CA PHE A 208 2.50 3.00 16.57
C PHE A 208 3.91 3.34 16.02
N PRO A 209 4.56 2.38 15.35
CA PRO A 209 5.84 2.60 14.72
C PRO A 209 5.81 3.70 13.66
N GLN A 210 6.98 4.31 13.41
CA GLN A 210 7.15 5.23 12.28
C GLN A 210 6.88 4.49 10.97
N GLY A 211 6.24 5.17 10.02
CA GLY A 211 6.08 4.68 8.66
C GLY A 211 7.42 4.53 7.95
N ILE A 212 7.55 3.48 7.16
CA ILE A 212 8.78 3.11 6.49
C ILE A 212 8.64 3.23 4.97
N ASN A 213 9.71 3.72 4.33
CA ASN A 213 9.84 3.59 2.89
C ASN A 213 10.41 2.20 2.58
N ARG A 214 9.58 1.33 2.03
CA ARG A 214 9.94 -0.05 1.73
C ARG A 214 10.99 -0.19 0.61
N ASN A 215 11.32 0.89 -0.09
CA ASN A 215 12.42 0.93 -1.06
C ASN A 215 13.79 1.19 -0.41
N ASP A 216 13.80 1.64 0.84
CA ASP A 216 15.03 1.88 1.58
C ASP A 216 15.51 0.60 2.29
N PRO A 217 16.82 0.41 2.46
CA PRO A 217 17.34 -0.69 3.26
C PRO A 217 16.78 -0.64 4.68
N PRO A 218 16.39 -1.79 5.27
CA PRO A 218 15.95 -1.86 6.66
C PRO A 218 16.99 -1.27 7.62
N LYS A 219 16.57 -0.41 8.54
CA LYS A 219 17.41 0.13 9.60
C LYS A 219 16.83 -0.30 10.95
N ALA A 220 17.70 -0.71 11.87
CA ALA A 220 17.28 -1.26 13.17
C ALA A 220 16.44 -0.29 14.02
N ASP A 221 16.55 1.01 13.78
CA ASP A 221 15.86 2.06 14.54
C ASP A 221 14.81 2.84 13.71
N SER A 222 14.48 2.36 12.52
CA SER A 222 13.53 3.01 11.60
C SER A 222 12.10 3.09 12.13
N ASN A 223 11.78 2.32 13.17
CA ASN A 223 10.47 2.30 13.82
C ASN A 223 10.27 3.43 14.84
N PHE A 224 11.32 4.24 15.09
CA PHE A 224 11.31 5.29 16.10
C PHE A 224 11.51 6.67 15.49
N TYR A 225 11.00 7.68 16.17
CA TYR A 225 11.12 9.09 15.81
C TYR A 225 12.33 9.70 16.52
N ASN A 226 12.83 10.83 16.03
CA ASN A 226 13.87 11.57 16.72
C ASN A 226 13.25 12.70 17.57
N ARG A 227 13.90 13.04 18.65
CA ARG A 227 13.52 14.21 19.43
C ARG A 227 13.62 15.47 18.57
N GLY A 228 12.54 16.25 18.52
CA GLY A 228 12.43 17.46 17.69
C GLY A 228 11.71 17.23 16.35
N ASP A 229 11.42 15.99 15.98
CA ASP A 229 10.59 15.72 14.81
C ASP A 229 9.15 16.22 15.02
N THR A 230 8.55 16.74 13.95
CA THR A 230 7.13 16.99 13.85
C THR A 230 6.48 15.76 13.17
N VAL A 231 5.57 15.11 13.87
CA VAL A 231 4.90 13.90 13.37
C VAL A 231 3.45 14.19 13.05
N THR A 232 3.03 13.88 11.84
CA THR A 232 1.62 13.85 11.46
C THR A 232 1.16 12.38 11.41
N PHE A 233 0.17 12.05 12.20
CA PHE A 233 -0.44 10.71 12.25
C PHE A 233 -1.74 10.72 11.45
N LYS A 234 -1.82 9.92 10.39
CA LYS A 234 -3.03 9.71 9.61
C LYS A 234 -3.63 8.38 10.04
N TYR A 235 -4.80 8.43 10.65
CA TYR A 235 -5.55 7.29 11.12
C TYR A 235 -6.83 7.16 10.30
N CYS A 236 -7.02 6.02 9.62
CA CYS A 236 -8.09 5.82 8.66
C CYS A 236 -8.97 4.65 9.09
N ASN A 237 -10.29 4.86 9.11
CA ASN A 237 -11.25 3.77 9.04
C ASN A 237 -11.35 3.32 7.57
N ILE A 238 -11.20 2.04 7.33
CA ILE A 238 -11.22 1.44 5.99
C ILE A 238 -12.24 0.32 5.92
N ASP A 239 -12.68 -0.06 4.74
CA ASP A 239 -13.55 -1.22 4.58
C ASP A 239 -12.78 -2.54 4.71
N LYS A 240 -13.52 -3.63 4.88
CA LYS A 240 -12.95 -4.98 5.03
C LYS A 240 -12.13 -5.40 3.82
N SER A 241 -12.52 -4.99 2.62
CA SER A 241 -11.83 -5.36 1.38
C SER A 241 -10.45 -4.69 1.32
N THR A 242 -10.41 -3.41 1.63
CA THR A 242 -9.16 -2.63 1.74
C THR A 242 -8.24 -3.19 2.82
N TYR A 243 -8.80 -3.52 3.99
CA TYR A 243 -8.04 -4.20 5.06
C TYR A 243 -7.45 -5.52 4.57
N THR A 244 -8.27 -6.38 3.95
CA THR A 244 -7.81 -7.70 3.48
C THR A 244 -6.70 -7.57 2.45
N PHE A 245 -6.83 -6.62 1.50
CA PHE A 245 -5.80 -6.35 0.51
C PHE A 245 -4.46 -5.99 1.17
N TRP A 246 -4.44 -4.96 2.03
CA TRP A 246 -3.20 -4.49 2.65
C TRP A 246 -2.61 -5.51 3.61
N ASN A 247 -3.43 -6.19 4.41
CA ASN A 247 -2.97 -7.23 5.33
C ASN A 247 -2.29 -8.39 4.57
N THR A 248 -2.87 -8.82 3.45
CA THR A 248 -2.29 -9.88 2.62
C THR A 248 -1.02 -9.41 1.93
N TRP A 249 -1.03 -8.18 1.40
CA TRP A 249 0.12 -7.61 0.71
C TRP A 249 1.30 -7.39 1.66
N GLU A 250 1.07 -6.81 2.84
CA GLU A 250 2.11 -6.57 3.85
C GLU A 250 2.71 -7.89 4.35
N PHE A 251 1.87 -8.90 4.59
CA PHE A 251 2.33 -10.25 4.94
C PHE A 251 3.19 -10.86 3.83
N ALA A 252 2.75 -10.79 2.58
CA ALA A 252 3.51 -11.31 1.44
C ALA A 252 4.84 -10.59 1.27
N TYR A 253 4.85 -9.25 1.41
CA TYR A 253 6.06 -8.45 1.31
C TYR A 253 7.11 -8.84 2.37
N GLN A 254 6.69 -9.04 3.62
CA GLN A 254 7.58 -9.45 4.72
C GLN A 254 8.12 -10.87 4.53
N SER A 255 7.37 -11.77 3.89
CA SER A 255 7.78 -13.15 3.66
C SER A 255 8.78 -13.31 2.50
N ILE A 256 8.87 -12.36 1.57
CA ILE A 256 9.85 -12.40 0.47
C ILE A 256 11.30 -12.26 0.97
N GLY A 257 11.51 -11.62 2.12
CA GLY A 257 12.84 -11.41 2.71
C GLY A 257 13.29 -12.52 3.68
N ASN A 258 12.46 -13.51 3.96
CA ASN A 258 12.76 -14.63 4.88
C ASN A 258 12.67 -15.95 4.09
N PRO A 259 13.80 -16.51 3.59
CA PRO A 259 13.86 -17.83 2.98
C PRO A 259 13.60 -18.94 3.99
#